data_43c9b268c134ad57e907528a261343cc
#
_entry.id   43c9b268c134ad57e907528a261343cc
#
_cell.length_a   1.000
_cell.length_b   1.000
_cell.length_c   1.000
_cell.angle_alpha   90.00
_cell.angle_beta   90.00
_cell.angle_gamma   90.00
#
_symmetry.space_group_name_H-M   'P 1'
#
loop_
_entity.id
_entity.type
_entity.pdbx_description
1 polymer ?
#
loop_
_entity_poly.entity_id
_entity_poly.type
_entity_poly.pdbx_seq_one_letter_code
_entity_poly.pdbx_strand_id
1 'polypeptide(L)'
;MTATTLSPVRRRYRFGPFSLSPSRRVLERGSVEVPLIPRYFDLLLLLVERRDVAVHRHEIFDAVWRDVVVSDSALTQAVRTVRRALGDDDPREPRFIRTVSRHGYHFVGRDVYEEDDTSPPLGVPPLPAASADEVKAPEVGGRVEAALRILLDPPESGDDGAQRDAAERLHQMGAEAALAALDRRPGHERARAYLRDARWDVPGASAVPLLGAPGGLRALLILLGMRLRRVLRLVEERWLSAALGGAAAGLVAGALGGTALVFGPGSHASAPVPVVLAFLGMVVAGLGAAGVGAGLAVAEALFRSWRRLPLALFGALGGGFVGAAAHLVGRWTVQGLFGRDLQPVGGGFEGLVVGGAVGLGYALATPQSEGGLATPQGARRLEVAVLTGLFGAAAAATLAATGSLLGAMSLDFMAHAYPGSQVSVDPLARLIGEATPGMLTRVLIGGGEGLFFGFGLAYGLTHRPR
;
A
#
# COMPACT_ATOMS: atom_id res chain seq x y z
N MET A 1 26.79 30.16 48.12
CA MET A 1 26.99 30.05 46.64
C MET A 1 25.69 29.60 46.05
N THR A 2 24.87 30.55 45.61
CA THR A 2 23.55 30.34 45.05
C THR A 2 23.73 30.00 43.54
N ALA A 3 23.38 28.78 43.17
CA ALA A 3 23.35 28.36 41.78
C ALA A 3 22.18 29.06 41.07
N THR A 4 22.49 30.01 40.22
CA THR A 4 21.55 30.66 39.33
C THR A 4 21.16 29.63 38.26
N THR A 5 19.98 29.08 38.37
CA THR A 5 19.35 28.23 37.35
C THR A 5 18.99 29.13 36.17
N LEU A 6 19.84 29.17 35.13
CA LEU A 6 19.51 29.82 33.88
C LEU A 6 18.35 29.04 33.24
N SER A 7 17.16 29.62 33.24
CA SER A 7 16.03 29.15 32.42
C SER A 7 16.49 29.10 30.93
N PRO A 8 16.16 28.07 30.19
CA PRO A 8 16.53 28.00 28.78
C PRO A 8 15.94 29.21 28.05
N VAL A 9 16.81 30.06 27.52
CA VAL A 9 16.43 31.22 26.69
C VAL A 9 15.64 30.67 25.50
N ARG A 10 14.36 30.98 25.44
CA ARG A 10 13.50 30.60 24.30
C ARG A 10 13.82 31.55 23.17
N ARG A 11 14.42 31.05 22.05
CA ARG A 11 14.87 31.84 20.93
C ARG A 11 13.82 31.85 19.83
N ARG A 12 13.54 33.02 19.27
CA ARG A 12 12.76 33.23 18.05
C ARG A 12 13.70 33.26 16.87
N TYR A 13 13.33 32.63 15.77
CA TYR A 13 14.13 32.60 14.54
C TYR A 13 13.50 33.49 13.47
N ARG A 14 14.26 34.44 12.94
CA ARG A 14 13.85 35.27 11.79
C ARG A 14 14.68 34.90 10.57
N PHE A 15 14.01 34.66 9.46
CA PHE A 15 14.65 34.35 8.18
C PHE A 15 13.77 34.85 7.02
N GLY A 16 14.39 35.62 6.10
CA GLY A 16 13.62 36.28 5.05
C GLY A 16 12.45 37.10 5.62
N PRO A 17 11.21 36.91 5.11
CA PRO A 17 10.03 37.57 5.63
C PRO A 17 9.37 36.84 6.81
N PHE A 18 9.94 35.74 7.29
CA PHE A 18 9.34 34.87 8.30
C PHE A 18 9.92 35.08 9.69
N SER A 19 9.04 34.91 10.69
CA SER A 19 9.36 34.86 12.12
C SER A 19 8.77 33.58 12.71
N LEU A 20 9.64 32.71 13.24
CA LEU A 20 9.27 31.44 13.86
C LEU A 20 9.44 31.54 15.36
N SER A 21 8.32 31.48 16.11
CA SER A 21 8.29 31.56 17.58
C SER A 21 8.03 30.20 18.19
N PRO A 22 9.02 29.52 18.77
CA PRO A 22 8.84 28.24 19.44
C PRO A 22 7.96 28.32 20.70
N SER A 23 8.00 29.43 21.45
CA SER A 23 7.21 29.60 22.67
C SER A 23 5.72 29.71 22.36
N ARG A 24 5.35 30.41 21.29
CA ARG A 24 3.96 30.58 20.85
C ARG A 24 3.54 29.51 19.84
N ARG A 25 4.49 28.72 19.30
CA ARG A 25 4.29 27.73 18.24
C ARG A 25 3.65 28.34 16.98
N VAL A 26 4.10 29.52 16.59
CA VAL A 26 3.57 30.31 15.50
C VAL A 26 4.65 30.60 14.47
N LEU A 27 4.32 30.46 13.19
CA LEU A 27 5.08 31.00 12.05
C LEU A 27 4.33 32.22 11.53
N GLU A 28 5.03 33.35 11.42
CA GLU A 28 4.48 34.59 10.89
C GLU A 28 5.24 35.01 9.63
N ARG A 29 4.53 35.55 8.66
CA ARG A 29 5.11 36.22 7.49
C ARG A 29 4.79 37.71 7.58
N GLY A 30 5.76 38.51 7.95
CA GLY A 30 5.52 39.90 8.38
C GLY A 30 4.67 39.90 9.66
N SER A 31 3.45 40.42 9.60
CA SER A 31 2.48 40.43 10.71
C SER A 31 1.33 39.41 10.55
N VAL A 32 1.38 38.55 9.53
CA VAL A 32 0.32 37.59 9.21
C VAL A 32 0.78 36.19 9.61
N GLU A 33 -0.04 35.51 10.41
CA GLU A 33 0.22 34.12 10.80
C GLU A 33 0.08 33.18 9.58
N VAL A 34 1.08 32.30 9.42
CA VAL A 34 1.08 31.25 8.43
C VAL A 34 0.70 29.95 9.13
N PRO A 35 -0.48 29.40 8.89
CA PRO A 35 -0.96 28.23 9.62
C PRO A 35 -0.13 26.99 9.27
N LEU A 36 0.45 26.36 10.28
CA LEU A 36 1.12 25.06 10.20
C LEU A 36 0.55 24.15 11.26
N ILE A 37 0.29 22.88 10.89
CA ILE A 37 -0.06 21.88 11.89
C ILE A 37 1.14 21.64 12.84
N PRO A 38 0.92 21.25 14.09
CA PRO A 38 1.96 21.16 15.11
C PRO A 38 3.21 20.38 14.67
N ARG A 39 3.05 19.26 14.00
CA ARG A 39 4.18 18.45 13.52
C ARG A 39 4.97 19.08 12.37
N TYR A 40 4.30 19.86 11.51
CA TYR A 40 5.00 20.57 10.43
C TYR A 40 5.72 21.80 10.96
N PHE A 41 5.19 22.41 12.04
CA PHE A 41 5.89 23.42 12.80
C PHE A 41 7.16 22.83 13.44
N ASP A 42 7.05 21.68 14.12
CA ASP A 42 8.19 21.00 14.73
C ASP A 42 9.24 20.58 13.71
N LEU A 43 8.81 20.13 12.53
CA LEU A 43 9.71 19.83 11.41
C LEU A 43 10.47 21.08 10.95
N LEU A 44 9.78 22.20 10.76
CA LEU A 44 10.42 23.44 10.36
C LEU A 44 11.38 23.94 11.44
N LEU A 45 10.97 23.90 12.70
CA LEU A 45 11.81 24.29 13.85
C LEU A 45 13.08 23.45 13.91
N LEU A 46 12.97 22.12 13.81
CA LEU A 46 14.12 21.22 13.80
C LEU A 46 15.11 21.57 12.66
N LEU A 47 14.59 21.83 11.45
CA LEU A 47 15.43 22.17 10.30
C LEU A 47 16.11 23.54 10.46
N VAL A 48 15.43 24.52 11.07
CA VAL A 48 16.00 25.85 11.34
C VAL A 48 17.05 25.79 12.46
N GLU A 49 16.82 25.00 13.52
CA GLU A 49 17.77 24.78 14.61
C GLU A 49 19.03 24.05 14.14
N ARG A 50 18.87 23.13 13.16
CA ARG A 50 19.98 22.35 12.56
C ARG A 50 20.41 22.88 11.21
N ARG A 51 20.26 24.19 10.96
CA ARG A 51 20.53 24.85 9.67
C ARG A 51 21.95 24.68 9.13
N ASP A 52 22.91 24.37 10.00
CA ASP A 52 24.31 24.21 9.61
C ASP A 52 24.63 22.84 8.98
N VAL A 53 23.73 21.87 9.14
CA VAL A 53 23.91 20.49 8.70
C VAL A 53 22.65 19.96 8.01
N ALA A 54 22.82 19.00 7.10
CA ALA A 54 21.70 18.25 6.55
C ALA A 54 21.22 17.24 7.58
N VAL A 55 19.92 17.32 7.93
CA VAL A 55 19.29 16.45 8.93
C VAL A 55 18.87 15.15 8.24
N HIS A 56 19.32 14.02 8.79
CA HIS A 56 18.98 12.69 8.26
C HIS A 56 17.51 12.36 8.49
N ARG A 57 16.90 11.59 7.58
CA ARG A 57 15.47 11.21 7.66
C ARG A 57 15.11 10.51 8.97
N HIS A 58 15.95 9.59 9.46
CA HIS A 58 15.72 8.93 10.73
C HIS A 58 15.72 9.92 11.90
N GLU A 59 16.63 10.86 11.90
CA GLU A 59 16.71 11.90 12.92
C GLU A 59 15.44 12.78 12.92
N ILE A 60 14.92 13.10 11.73
CA ILE A 60 13.66 13.83 11.61
C ILE A 60 12.48 12.97 12.16
N PHE A 61 12.45 11.69 11.84
CA PHE A 61 11.41 10.80 12.36
C PHE A 61 11.48 10.68 13.88
N ASP A 62 12.66 10.48 14.44
CA ASP A 62 12.88 10.36 15.88
C ASP A 62 12.57 11.65 16.63
N ALA A 63 12.81 12.81 16.05
CA ALA A 63 12.57 14.11 16.68
C ALA A 63 11.09 14.54 16.60
N VAL A 64 10.46 14.40 15.42
CA VAL A 64 9.13 14.97 15.14
C VAL A 64 8.00 13.95 15.28
N TRP A 65 8.28 12.65 15.04
CA TRP A 65 7.27 11.57 15.06
C TRP A 65 7.63 10.45 16.04
N ARG A 66 8.17 10.75 17.22
CA ARG A 66 8.65 9.78 18.23
C ARG A 66 7.68 8.63 18.52
N ASP A 67 6.38 8.93 18.56
CA ASP A 67 5.35 7.98 18.98
C ASP A 67 4.50 7.42 17.82
N VAL A 68 4.89 7.68 16.57
CA VAL A 68 4.10 7.31 15.39
C VAL A 68 5.00 6.77 14.30
N VAL A 69 4.71 5.57 13.82
CA VAL A 69 5.38 5.01 12.63
C VAL A 69 4.91 5.74 11.38
N VAL A 70 5.77 6.57 10.83
CA VAL A 70 5.48 7.41 9.64
C VAL A 70 6.28 6.90 8.45
N SER A 71 5.68 6.94 7.25
CA SER A 71 6.35 6.53 6.01
C SER A 71 7.18 7.68 5.41
N ASP A 72 8.18 7.34 4.61
CA ASP A 72 8.97 8.33 3.83
C ASP A 72 8.10 9.24 2.95
N SER A 73 6.96 8.73 2.46
CA SER A 73 6.00 9.53 1.70
C SER A 73 5.34 10.61 2.55
N ALA A 74 5.06 10.33 3.84
CA ALA A 74 4.48 11.31 4.75
C ALA A 74 5.48 12.42 5.09
N LEU A 75 6.77 12.08 5.31
CA LEU A 75 7.82 13.08 5.48
C LEU A 75 7.97 13.95 4.21
N THR A 76 7.95 13.34 3.03
CA THR A 76 8.00 14.07 1.76
C THR A 76 6.82 15.03 1.61
N GLN A 77 5.62 14.59 2.00
CA GLN A 77 4.41 15.43 1.99
C GLN A 77 4.50 16.56 3.03
N ALA A 78 5.01 16.28 4.23
CA ALA A 78 5.23 17.29 5.27
C ALA A 78 6.18 18.39 4.77
N VAL A 79 7.32 18.00 4.20
CA VAL A 79 8.29 18.96 3.63
C VAL A 79 7.66 19.76 2.48
N ARG A 80 6.88 19.12 1.61
CA ARG A 80 6.18 19.82 0.52
C ARG A 80 5.19 20.86 1.06
N THR A 81 4.48 20.54 2.14
CA THR A 81 3.54 21.48 2.76
C THR A 81 4.27 22.65 3.42
N VAL A 82 5.39 22.38 4.13
CA VAL A 82 6.23 23.43 4.72
C VAL A 82 6.81 24.33 3.64
N ARG A 83 7.33 23.77 2.53
CA ARG A 83 7.82 24.55 1.39
C ARG A 83 6.74 25.48 0.83
N ARG A 84 5.54 24.96 0.61
CA ARG A 84 4.42 25.77 0.13
C ARG A 84 4.06 26.91 1.10
N ALA A 85 4.07 26.65 2.40
CA ALA A 85 3.85 27.68 3.42
C ALA A 85 4.92 28.76 3.40
N LEU A 86 6.16 28.41 3.07
CA LEU A 86 7.29 29.34 2.92
C LEU A 86 7.35 30.01 1.53
N GLY A 87 6.50 29.60 0.56
CA GLY A 87 6.60 30.04 -0.82
C GLY A 87 7.88 29.54 -1.52
N ASP A 88 8.34 28.34 -1.15
CA ASP A 88 9.52 27.63 -1.67
C ASP A 88 9.05 26.47 -2.59
N ASP A 89 8.32 26.81 -3.65
CA ASP A 89 7.62 25.82 -4.49
C ASP A 89 8.53 25.13 -5.52
N ASP A 90 9.69 25.72 -5.88
CA ASP A 90 10.61 25.11 -6.84
C ASP A 90 11.69 24.25 -6.15
N PRO A 91 11.62 22.92 -6.28
CA PRO A 91 12.64 22.04 -5.71
C PRO A 91 14.02 22.14 -6.36
N ARG A 92 14.13 22.75 -7.55
CA ARG A 92 15.40 22.90 -8.29
C ARG A 92 16.20 24.10 -7.79
N GLU A 93 15.49 25.15 -7.35
CA GLU A 93 16.08 26.36 -6.76
C GLU A 93 15.53 26.60 -5.35
N PRO A 94 15.86 25.74 -4.37
CA PRO A 94 15.32 25.82 -3.02
C PRO A 94 15.79 27.08 -2.32
N ARG A 95 14.84 27.89 -1.83
CA ARG A 95 15.12 29.14 -1.09
C ARG A 95 15.33 28.89 0.40
N PHE A 96 14.59 27.93 0.97
CA PHE A 96 14.61 27.63 2.40
C PHE A 96 14.93 26.16 2.70
N ILE A 97 14.37 25.20 1.97
CA ILE A 97 14.56 23.78 2.28
C ILE A 97 15.10 23.04 1.05
N ARG A 98 16.32 22.56 1.14
CA ARG A 98 16.96 21.72 0.12
C ARG A 98 16.78 20.25 0.44
N THR A 99 16.45 19.44 -0.57
CA THR A 99 16.51 17.98 -0.48
C THR A 99 17.94 17.52 -0.72
N VAL A 100 18.51 16.77 0.23
CA VAL A 100 19.81 16.09 0.09
C VAL A 100 19.55 14.65 -0.29
N SER A 101 19.90 14.28 -1.53
CA SER A 101 19.62 12.94 -2.08
C SER A 101 20.14 11.83 -1.18
N ARG A 102 19.31 10.83 -0.92
CA ARG A 102 19.62 9.65 -0.07
C ARG A 102 19.97 9.96 1.39
N HIS A 103 19.91 11.21 1.83
CA HIS A 103 20.23 11.62 3.19
C HIS A 103 18.99 12.18 3.91
N GLY A 104 18.48 13.32 3.49
CA GLY A 104 17.37 13.96 4.17
C GLY A 104 17.11 15.37 3.66
N TYR A 105 16.99 16.32 4.59
CA TYR A 105 16.65 17.71 4.27
C TYR A 105 17.59 18.68 4.98
N HIS A 106 17.85 19.82 4.33
CA HIS A 106 18.73 20.85 4.84
C HIS A 106 18.04 22.20 4.73
N PHE A 107 18.04 22.97 5.82
CA PHE A 107 17.62 24.36 5.78
C PHE A 107 18.72 25.21 5.16
N VAL A 108 18.42 25.90 4.07
CA VAL A 108 19.38 26.72 3.30
C VAL A 108 19.02 28.20 3.28
N GLY A 109 18.02 28.60 4.05
CA GLY A 109 17.65 30.01 4.21
C GLY A 109 18.83 30.84 4.71
N ARG A 110 19.10 31.96 4.03
CA ARG A 110 20.16 32.88 4.41
C ARG A 110 19.66 33.80 5.51
N ASP A 111 20.60 34.38 6.27
CA ASP A 111 20.36 35.42 7.27
C ASP A 111 19.33 35.03 8.34
N VAL A 112 19.59 33.91 9.04
CA VAL A 112 18.79 33.49 10.19
C VAL A 112 19.29 34.24 11.42
N TYR A 113 18.42 35.07 11.99
CA TYR A 113 18.68 35.83 13.21
C TYR A 113 17.95 35.17 14.38
N GLU A 114 18.64 35.05 15.51
CA GLU A 114 18.06 34.55 16.76
C GLU A 114 17.74 35.74 17.66
N GLU A 115 16.49 35.90 18.05
CA GLU A 115 16.00 36.93 18.95
C GLU A 115 15.41 36.29 20.22
N ASP A 116 15.29 37.08 21.30
CA ASP A 116 14.58 36.62 22.50
C ASP A 116 13.07 36.49 22.18
N ASP A 117 12.50 35.30 22.39
CA ASP A 117 11.10 35.01 22.06
C ASP A 117 10.10 35.67 23.04
N THR A 118 10.59 36.39 24.03
CA THR A 118 9.78 37.20 24.97
C THR A 118 9.57 38.64 24.47
N SER A 119 10.32 39.09 23.48
CA SER A 119 10.22 40.46 22.95
C SER A 119 9.12 40.58 21.89
N PRO A 120 8.33 41.67 21.88
CA PRO A 120 7.41 41.97 20.77
C PRO A 120 8.20 42.20 19.49
N PRO A 121 7.65 41.92 18.28
CA PRO A 121 8.36 42.12 17.01
C PRO A 121 8.87 43.55 16.89
N LEU A 122 10.20 43.70 16.69
CA LEU A 122 10.84 44.97 16.43
C LEU A 122 10.32 45.51 15.10
N GLY A 123 9.49 46.53 15.12
CA GLY A 123 9.06 47.22 13.91
C GLY A 123 7.65 47.73 13.85
N VAL A 124 6.88 47.67 14.94
CA VAL A 124 5.59 48.38 15.00
C VAL A 124 5.72 49.52 16.00
N PRO A 125 5.57 50.81 15.57
CA PRO A 125 5.47 51.91 16.52
C PRO A 125 4.31 51.63 17.50
N PRO A 126 4.44 52.00 18.80
CA PRO A 126 3.32 51.81 19.71
C PRO A 126 2.15 52.66 19.20
N LEU A 127 1.09 52.01 18.85
CA LEU A 127 -0.21 52.64 18.66
C LEU A 127 -0.57 53.32 19.99
N PRO A 128 -1.04 54.59 19.95
CA PRO A 128 -1.50 55.31 21.15
C PRO A 128 -2.59 54.50 21.83
N ALA A 129 -2.53 54.45 23.14
CA ALA A 129 -3.53 53.80 23.98
C ALA A 129 -4.91 54.40 23.65
N ALA A 130 -5.61 53.79 22.72
CA ALA A 130 -7.01 54.03 22.49
C ALA A 130 -7.77 53.09 23.40
N SER A 131 -8.61 53.73 24.22
CA SER A 131 -9.64 53.23 25.10
C SER A 131 -10.14 51.82 24.75
N ALA A 132 -10.25 51.02 25.80
CA ALA A 132 -10.92 49.74 25.82
C ALA A 132 -12.40 49.93 25.43
N ASP A 133 -12.64 49.92 24.12
CA ASP A 133 -13.96 49.70 23.57
C ASP A 133 -13.82 48.92 22.25
N GLU A 134 -14.34 47.71 22.30
CA GLU A 134 -14.81 46.90 21.18
C GLU A 134 -14.03 46.95 19.86
N VAL A 135 -12.92 46.20 19.77
CA VAL A 135 -12.53 45.63 18.49
C VAL A 135 -12.86 44.11 18.51
N LYS A 136 -13.96 43.84 17.85
CA LYS A 136 -14.53 42.57 17.45
C LYS A 136 -13.52 41.44 17.33
N ALA A 137 -13.50 40.55 18.32
CA ALA A 137 -13.19 39.15 18.18
C ALA A 137 -14.46 38.29 17.92
N PRO A 138 -15.33 38.58 16.92
CA PRO A 138 -16.53 37.80 16.68
C PRO A 138 -16.47 36.90 15.44
N GLU A 139 -15.49 37.03 14.53
CA GLU A 139 -15.55 36.22 13.32
C GLU A 139 -15.01 34.80 13.47
N VAL A 140 -13.96 34.58 14.25
CA VAL A 140 -13.43 33.22 14.49
C VAL A 140 -14.32 32.47 15.47
N GLY A 141 -14.75 33.10 16.56
CA GLY A 141 -15.70 32.52 17.50
C GLY A 141 -17.04 32.18 16.88
N GLY A 142 -17.56 33.05 16.00
CA GLY A 142 -18.82 32.83 15.27
C GLY A 142 -18.72 31.67 14.26
N ARG A 143 -17.60 31.53 13.58
CA ARG A 143 -17.35 30.43 12.64
C ARG A 143 -17.19 29.09 13.36
N VAL A 144 -16.49 29.07 14.49
CA VAL A 144 -16.36 27.87 15.33
C VAL A 144 -17.72 27.46 15.89
N GLU A 145 -18.54 28.41 16.40
CA GLU A 145 -19.87 28.13 16.94
C GLU A 145 -20.84 27.65 15.83
N ALA A 146 -20.78 28.22 14.62
CA ALA A 146 -21.59 27.77 13.50
C ALA A 146 -21.22 26.35 13.06
N ALA A 147 -19.94 26.04 12.97
CA ALA A 147 -19.48 24.70 12.64
C ALA A 147 -19.80 23.69 13.75
N LEU A 148 -19.72 24.10 15.03
CA LEU A 148 -20.14 23.27 16.17
C LEU A 148 -21.63 22.98 16.17
N ARG A 149 -22.49 23.93 15.78
CA ARG A 149 -23.93 23.68 15.65
C ARG A 149 -24.21 22.57 14.64
N ILE A 150 -23.64 22.68 13.44
CA ILE A 150 -23.79 21.64 12.40
C ILE A 150 -23.27 20.27 12.89
N LEU A 151 -22.16 20.25 13.65
CA LEU A 151 -21.58 19.02 14.19
C LEU A 151 -22.46 18.37 15.28
N LEU A 152 -23.22 19.19 16.01
CA LEU A 152 -24.08 18.76 17.13
C LEU A 152 -25.49 18.38 16.69
N ASP A 153 -25.95 18.90 15.55
CA ASP A 153 -27.29 18.59 15.03
C ASP A 153 -27.33 17.13 14.53
N PRO A 154 -28.34 16.35 14.91
CA PRO A 154 -28.52 15.01 14.39
C PRO A 154 -28.78 15.06 12.88
N PRO A 155 -28.19 14.17 12.06
CA PRO A 155 -28.44 14.14 10.63
C PRO A 155 -29.90 13.77 10.35
N GLU A 156 -30.62 14.62 9.63
CA GLU A 156 -32.03 14.42 9.30
C GLU A 156 -32.31 13.22 8.37
N SER A 157 -31.28 12.75 7.64
CA SER A 157 -31.43 11.74 6.59
C SER A 157 -30.44 10.56 6.67
N GLY A 158 -29.72 10.41 7.76
CA GLY A 158 -28.65 9.37 7.85
C GLY A 158 -27.38 9.70 7.05
N ASP A 159 -27.37 10.81 6.30
CA ASP A 159 -26.18 11.36 5.64
C ASP A 159 -25.44 12.30 6.59
N ASP A 160 -24.24 11.91 6.99
CA ASP A 160 -23.38 12.68 7.88
C ASP A 160 -22.39 13.60 7.13
N GLY A 161 -22.65 13.92 5.86
CA GLY A 161 -21.79 14.76 5.01
C GLY A 161 -21.58 16.18 5.58
N ALA A 162 -22.65 16.84 6.00
CA ALA A 162 -22.59 18.18 6.59
C ALA A 162 -21.78 18.21 7.91
N GLN A 163 -21.88 17.14 8.72
CA GLN A 163 -21.12 17.00 9.96
C GLN A 163 -19.62 16.75 9.70
N ARG A 164 -19.29 16.02 8.62
CA ARG A 164 -17.90 15.81 8.19
C ARG A 164 -17.27 17.12 7.75
N ASP A 165 -17.95 17.88 6.91
CA ASP A 165 -17.48 19.18 6.43
C ASP A 165 -17.31 20.19 7.57
N ALA A 166 -18.21 20.15 8.56
CA ALA A 166 -18.11 20.99 9.75
C ALA A 166 -16.91 20.62 10.61
N ALA A 167 -16.66 19.33 10.81
CA ALA A 167 -15.49 18.88 11.56
C ALA A 167 -14.17 19.17 10.83
N GLU A 168 -14.13 19.05 9.51
CA GLU A 168 -12.97 19.42 8.70
C GLU A 168 -12.65 20.91 8.82
N ARG A 169 -13.67 21.77 8.77
CA ARG A 169 -13.52 23.23 9.01
C ARG A 169 -13.00 23.52 10.41
N LEU A 170 -13.49 22.81 11.44
CA LEU A 170 -13.01 22.94 12.81
C LEU A 170 -11.55 22.51 12.95
N HIS A 171 -11.13 21.45 12.24
CA HIS A 171 -9.72 21.06 12.18
C HIS A 171 -8.84 22.11 11.48
N GLN A 172 -9.34 22.72 10.41
CA GLN A 172 -8.64 23.82 9.72
C GLN A 172 -8.48 25.07 10.59
N MET A 173 -9.45 25.34 11.47
CA MET A 173 -9.43 26.48 12.41
C MET A 173 -8.72 26.18 13.74
N GLY A 174 -8.33 24.93 13.98
CA GLY A 174 -7.74 24.44 15.24
C GLY A 174 -8.75 23.69 16.11
N ALA A 175 -8.64 22.37 16.13
CA ALA A 175 -9.56 21.50 16.86
C ALA A 175 -9.57 21.72 18.39
N GLU A 176 -8.51 22.28 18.96
CA GLU A 176 -8.38 22.52 20.40
C GLU A 176 -9.45 23.46 20.96
N ALA A 177 -9.75 24.56 20.24
CA ALA A 177 -10.80 25.49 20.63
C ALA A 177 -12.19 24.84 20.60
N ALA A 178 -12.45 24.02 19.60
CA ALA A 178 -13.69 23.26 19.48
C ALA A 178 -13.82 22.18 20.55
N LEU A 179 -12.75 21.45 20.87
CA LEU A 179 -12.71 20.45 21.93
C LEU A 179 -12.93 21.12 23.32
N ALA A 180 -12.29 22.27 23.60
CA ALA A 180 -12.49 23.01 24.82
C ALA A 180 -13.93 23.54 24.97
N ALA A 181 -14.57 23.93 23.84
CA ALA A 181 -15.98 24.33 23.86
C ALA A 181 -16.93 23.14 24.12
N LEU A 182 -16.59 21.95 23.60
CA LEU A 182 -17.34 20.72 23.84
C LEU A 182 -17.12 20.16 25.26
N ASP A 183 -15.95 20.35 25.85
CA ASP A 183 -15.66 19.91 27.22
C ASP A 183 -16.49 20.64 28.27
N ARG A 184 -16.98 21.84 27.95
CA ARG A 184 -17.91 22.60 28.79
C ARG A 184 -19.39 22.17 28.66
N ARG A 185 -19.71 21.29 27.71
CA ARG A 185 -21.07 20.84 27.41
C ARG A 185 -21.18 19.33 27.68
N PRO A 186 -22.01 18.87 28.62
CA PRO A 186 -22.21 17.43 28.82
C PRO A 186 -22.95 16.78 27.67
N GLY A 187 -22.68 15.53 27.38
CA GLY A 187 -23.46 14.74 26.42
C GLY A 187 -22.96 14.68 24.98
N HIS A 188 -21.86 15.37 24.63
CA HIS A 188 -21.37 15.43 23.23
C HIS A 188 -20.20 14.49 22.95
N GLU A 189 -20.24 13.26 23.45
CA GLU A 189 -19.15 12.26 23.29
C GLU A 189 -18.89 11.93 21.82
N ARG A 190 -19.94 11.91 21.00
CA ARG A 190 -19.84 11.60 19.57
C ARG A 190 -19.07 12.69 18.81
N ALA A 191 -19.36 13.95 19.07
CA ALA A 191 -18.68 15.10 18.46
C ALA A 191 -17.21 15.18 18.91
N ARG A 192 -16.92 14.89 20.19
CA ARG A 192 -15.56 14.82 20.72
C ARG A 192 -14.76 13.69 20.06
N ALA A 193 -15.36 12.50 19.97
CA ALA A 193 -14.72 11.37 19.30
C ALA A 193 -14.41 11.68 17.83
N TYR A 194 -15.31 12.39 17.16
CA TYR A 194 -15.12 12.82 15.80
C TYR A 194 -13.95 13.78 15.63
N LEU A 195 -13.84 14.80 16.49
CA LEU A 195 -12.73 15.75 16.44
C LEU A 195 -11.39 15.17 16.90
N ARG A 196 -11.38 14.13 17.74
CA ARG A 196 -10.17 13.43 18.18
C ARG A 196 -9.73 12.31 17.25
N ASP A 197 -10.48 12.03 16.20
CA ASP A 197 -10.22 10.93 15.30
C ASP A 197 -8.94 11.16 14.48
N ALA A 198 -8.01 10.21 14.56
CA ALA A 198 -6.73 10.23 13.85
C ALA A 198 -6.83 10.19 12.31
N ARG A 199 -8.05 10.05 11.75
CA ARG A 199 -8.27 10.06 10.29
C ARG A 199 -7.95 11.41 9.63
N TRP A 200 -7.98 12.51 10.39
CA TRP A 200 -7.65 13.84 9.88
C TRP A 200 -6.20 13.99 9.43
N ASP A 201 -5.34 13.07 9.90
CA ASP A 201 -3.94 12.99 9.47
C ASP A 201 -3.76 12.21 8.15
N VAL A 202 -4.84 11.70 7.55
CA VAL A 202 -4.80 10.83 6.35
C VAL A 202 -5.56 11.47 5.19
N PRO A 203 -4.92 11.70 4.03
CA PRO A 203 -5.62 12.22 2.84
C PRO A 203 -6.80 11.34 2.43
N GLY A 204 -7.98 11.94 2.22
CA GLY A 204 -9.20 11.23 1.85
C GLY A 204 -9.94 10.57 3.02
N ALA A 205 -9.54 10.82 4.25
CA ALA A 205 -10.19 10.29 5.45
C ALA A 205 -11.58 10.89 5.70
N SER A 206 -11.88 12.07 5.14
CA SER A 206 -13.20 12.70 5.18
C SER A 206 -14.33 11.83 4.59
N ALA A 207 -13.99 10.84 3.75
CA ALA A 207 -14.97 9.93 3.15
C ALA A 207 -15.36 8.72 4.03
N VAL A 208 -14.91 8.66 5.29
CA VAL A 208 -15.13 7.49 6.16
C VAL A 208 -16.12 7.79 7.29
N PRO A 209 -17.06 6.88 7.63
CA PRO A 209 -18.04 7.08 8.69
C PRO A 209 -17.41 7.33 10.07
N LEU A 210 -18.11 8.10 10.89
CA LEU A 210 -17.73 8.47 12.26
C LEU A 210 -17.38 7.29 13.16
N LEU A 211 -16.25 7.39 13.89
CA LEU A 211 -15.82 6.45 14.94
C LEU A 211 -16.51 6.71 16.30
N GLY A 212 -17.70 7.26 16.33
CA GLY A 212 -18.42 7.59 17.55
C GLY A 212 -19.46 6.56 18.01
N ALA A 213 -19.38 5.32 17.54
CA ALA A 213 -20.33 4.30 17.93
C ALA A 213 -20.07 3.82 19.39
N PRO A 214 -21.10 3.75 20.23
CA PRO A 214 -20.96 3.19 21.57
C PRO A 214 -20.64 1.69 21.46
N GLY A 215 -19.48 1.30 21.99
CA GLY A 215 -19.04 -0.09 22.08
C GLY A 215 -17.69 -0.35 21.35
N GLY A 216 -16.71 -0.88 22.11
CA GLY A 216 -15.37 -1.18 21.59
C GLY A 216 -15.37 -2.12 20.38
N LEU A 217 -16.34 -3.04 20.27
CA LEU A 217 -16.47 -3.96 19.14
C LEU A 217 -16.85 -3.23 17.85
N ARG A 218 -17.75 -2.24 17.91
CA ARG A 218 -18.12 -1.43 16.72
C ARG A 218 -16.97 -0.54 16.27
N ALA A 219 -16.25 0.08 17.20
CA ALA A 219 -15.06 0.86 16.88
C ALA A 219 -13.99 -0.02 16.23
N LEU A 220 -13.77 -1.23 16.75
CA LEU A 220 -12.84 -2.22 16.15
C LEU A 220 -13.27 -2.61 14.73
N LEU A 221 -14.56 -2.90 14.51
CA LEU A 221 -15.08 -3.26 13.19
C LEU A 221 -14.98 -2.11 12.18
N ILE A 222 -15.20 -0.87 12.63
CA ILE A 222 -15.03 0.32 11.78
C ILE A 222 -13.55 0.54 11.45
N LEU A 223 -12.64 0.42 12.42
CA LEU A 223 -11.19 0.49 12.19
C LEU A 223 -10.70 -0.62 11.27
N LEU A 224 -11.20 -1.84 11.47
CA LEU A 224 -10.93 -2.98 10.58
C LEU A 224 -11.45 -2.72 9.17
N GLY A 225 -12.68 -2.19 9.06
CA GLY A 225 -13.30 -1.81 7.79
C GLY A 225 -12.53 -0.70 7.06
N MET A 226 -12.00 0.30 7.79
CA MET A 226 -11.14 1.35 7.21
C MET A 226 -9.81 0.79 6.71
N ARG A 227 -9.16 -0.07 7.51
CA ARG A 227 -7.95 -0.78 7.09
C ARG A 227 -8.23 -1.66 5.89
N LEU A 228 -9.34 -2.39 5.91
CA LEU A 228 -9.72 -3.27 4.81
C LEU A 228 -10.02 -2.50 3.51
N ARG A 229 -10.73 -1.38 3.56
CA ARG A 229 -10.98 -0.54 2.38
C ARG A 229 -9.70 0.06 1.80
N ARG A 230 -8.77 0.50 2.66
CA ARG A 230 -7.45 0.97 2.21
C ARG A 230 -6.66 -0.17 1.56
N VAL A 231 -6.69 -1.35 2.19
CA VAL A 231 -6.08 -2.58 1.66
C VAL A 231 -6.72 -2.94 0.33
N LEU A 232 -8.04 -2.92 0.21
CA LEU A 232 -8.75 -3.28 -1.03
C LEU A 232 -8.38 -2.38 -2.21
N ARG A 233 -8.27 -1.06 -2.03
CA ARG A 233 -7.83 -0.16 -3.12
C ARG A 233 -6.38 -0.42 -3.55
N LEU A 234 -5.48 -0.65 -2.61
CA LEU A 234 -4.09 -0.99 -2.91
C LEU A 234 -3.94 -2.38 -3.52
N VAL A 235 -4.83 -3.30 -3.13
CA VAL A 235 -4.89 -4.67 -3.61
C VAL A 235 -5.46 -4.72 -5.03
N GLU A 236 -6.48 -3.90 -5.34
CA GLU A 236 -7.18 -3.92 -6.62
C GLU A 236 -6.25 -3.69 -7.83
N GLU A 237 -5.41 -2.67 -7.78
CA GLU A 237 -4.46 -2.39 -8.87
C GLU A 237 -3.38 -3.49 -9.01
N ARG A 238 -2.87 -3.99 -7.89
CA ARG A 238 -1.84 -5.03 -7.87
C ARG A 238 -2.37 -6.40 -8.22
N TRP A 239 -3.56 -6.73 -7.75
CA TRP A 239 -4.25 -7.95 -8.06
C TRP A 239 -4.49 -8.08 -9.57
N LEU A 240 -5.03 -7.03 -10.21
CA LEU A 240 -5.24 -7.01 -11.66
C LEU A 240 -3.92 -7.16 -12.43
N SER A 241 -2.87 -6.46 -12.01
CA SER A 241 -1.54 -6.55 -12.63
C SER A 241 -0.93 -7.95 -12.49
N ALA A 242 -1.10 -8.60 -11.34
CA ALA A 242 -0.67 -9.99 -11.13
C ALA A 242 -1.44 -10.95 -12.04
N ALA A 243 -2.77 -10.80 -12.13
CA ALA A 243 -3.63 -11.59 -13.01
C ALA A 243 -3.22 -11.47 -14.48
N LEU A 244 -2.99 -10.24 -14.96
CA LEU A 244 -2.54 -9.99 -16.32
C LEU A 244 -1.15 -10.56 -16.59
N GLY A 245 -0.22 -10.45 -15.64
CA GLY A 245 1.12 -11.05 -15.76
C GLY A 245 1.08 -12.57 -15.83
N GLY A 246 0.26 -13.20 -14.96
CA GLY A 246 0.02 -14.64 -15.01
C GLY A 246 -0.66 -15.08 -16.31
N ALA A 247 -1.66 -14.35 -16.76
CA ALA A 247 -2.35 -14.61 -18.04
C ALA A 247 -1.39 -14.55 -19.24
N ALA A 248 -0.54 -13.53 -19.30
CA ALA A 248 0.46 -13.40 -20.38
C ALA A 248 1.47 -14.55 -20.35
N ALA A 249 1.96 -14.92 -19.18
CA ALA A 249 2.88 -16.05 -19.04
C ALA A 249 2.22 -17.38 -19.37
N GLY A 250 0.95 -17.59 -18.96
CA GLY A 250 0.18 -18.78 -19.31
C GLY A 250 -0.10 -18.89 -20.79
N LEU A 251 -0.39 -17.76 -21.46
CA LEU A 251 -0.53 -17.71 -22.93
C LEU A 251 0.75 -18.16 -23.62
N VAL A 252 1.91 -17.63 -23.20
CA VAL A 252 3.21 -18.01 -23.78
C VAL A 252 3.53 -19.48 -23.52
N ALA A 253 3.35 -19.95 -22.27
CA ALA A 253 3.61 -21.35 -21.92
C ALA A 253 2.70 -22.32 -22.68
N GLY A 254 1.41 -21.99 -22.81
CA GLY A 254 0.45 -22.79 -23.56
C GLY A 254 0.75 -22.80 -25.06
N ALA A 255 1.15 -21.67 -25.65
CA ALA A 255 1.57 -21.61 -27.05
C ALA A 255 2.83 -22.45 -27.31
N LEU A 256 3.86 -22.35 -26.45
CA LEU A 256 5.09 -23.11 -26.56
C LEU A 256 4.81 -24.61 -26.40
N GLY A 257 4.04 -25.01 -25.36
CA GLY A 257 3.66 -26.40 -25.14
C GLY A 257 2.85 -26.95 -26.30
N GLY A 258 1.84 -26.22 -26.78
CA GLY A 258 1.03 -26.62 -27.93
C GLY A 258 1.84 -26.76 -29.23
N THR A 259 2.77 -25.82 -29.45
CA THR A 259 3.67 -25.90 -30.61
C THR A 259 4.57 -27.14 -30.50
N ALA A 260 5.15 -27.41 -29.33
CA ALA A 260 5.95 -28.59 -29.11
C ALA A 260 5.15 -29.91 -29.27
N LEU A 261 3.87 -29.91 -28.92
CA LEU A 261 2.96 -31.03 -29.17
C LEU A 261 2.71 -31.24 -30.65
N VAL A 262 2.49 -30.20 -31.44
CA VAL A 262 2.21 -30.33 -32.89
C VAL A 262 3.44 -30.79 -33.68
N PHE A 263 4.60 -30.23 -33.38
CA PHE A 263 5.85 -30.53 -34.13
C PHE A 263 6.69 -31.62 -33.47
N GLY A 264 6.28 -32.20 -32.36
CA GLY A 264 6.98 -33.25 -31.66
C GLY A 264 6.94 -34.60 -32.40
N PRO A 265 7.90 -35.52 -32.12
CA PRO A 265 8.01 -36.82 -32.78
C PRO A 265 6.74 -37.67 -32.58
N GLY A 266 6.17 -38.16 -33.70
CA GLY A 266 4.96 -39.01 -33.66
C GLY A 266 3.71 -38.29 -33.17
N SER A 267 3.62 -36.99 -33.40
CA SER A 267 2.44 -36.20 -33.08
C SER A 267 1.29 -36.50 -34.05
N HIS A 268 0.09 -36.54 -33.50
CA HIS A 268 -1.17 -36.55 -34.23
C HIS A 268 -2.03 -35.31 -33.92
N ALA A 269 -1.45 -34.33 -33.24
CA ALA A 269 -2.12 -33.12 -32.80
C ALA A 269 -2.43 -32.20 -34.00
N SER A 270 -3.64 -31.69 -34.05
CA SER A 270 -4.11 -30.78 -35.10
C SER A 270 -3.52 -29.36 -34.95
N ALA A 271 -3.42 -28.64 -36.11
CA ALA A 271 -2.84 -27.29 -36.17
C ALA A 271 -3.42 -26.24 -35.17
N PRO A 272 -4.70 -26.26 -34.76
CA PRO A 272 -5.23 -25.29 -33.79
C PRO A 272 -4.82 -25.55 -32.33
N VAL A 273 -4.20 -26.70 -31.98
CA VAL A 273 -3.81 -27.05 -30.61
C VAL A 273 -2.99 -25.96 -29.88
N PRO A 274 -1.97 -25.34 -30.51
CA PRO A 274 -1.23 -24.26 -29.87
C PRO A 274 -2.09 -23.06 -29.44
N VAL A 275 -3.05 -22.69 -30.26
CA VAL A 275 -3.97 -21.57 -29.99
C VAL A 275 -4.91 -21.90 -28.84
N VAL A 276 -5.44 -23.13 -28.83
CA VAL A 276 -6.34 -23.60 -27.76
C VAL A 276 -5.59 -23.68 -26.42
N LEU A 277 -4.39 -24.26 -26.42
CA LEU A 277 -3.57 -24.35 -25.19
C LEU A 277 -3.06 -22.98 -24.73
N ALA A 278 -2.74 -22.06 -25.64
CA ALA A 278 -2.42 -20.69 -25.28
C ALA A 278 -3.58 -19.99 -24.56
N PHE A 279 -4.79 -20.11 -25.10
CA PHE A 279 -5.98 -19.54 -24.49
C PHE A 279 -6.30 -20.17 -23.14
N LEU A 280 -6.24 -21.51 -23.07
CA LEU A 280 -6.48 -22.23 -21.83
C LEU A 280 -5.43 -21.87 -20.76
N GLY A 281 -4.15 -21.83 -21.12
CA GLY A 281 -3.05 -21.42 -20.27
C GLY A 281 -3.24 -19.97 -19.77
N MET A 282 -3.65 -19.07 -20.66
CA MET A 282 -3.96 -17.69 -20.31
C MET A 282 -5.04 -17.60 -19.23
N VAL A 283 -6.15 -18.32 -19.38
CA VAL A 283 -7.27 -18.29 -18.43
C VAL A 283 -6.87 -18.93 -17.10
N VAL A 284 -6.29 -20.12 -17.13
CA VAL A 284 -5.95 -20.88 -15.90
C VAL A 284 -4.86 -20.15 -15.10
N ALA A 285 -3.77 -19.73 -15.74
CA ALA A 285 -2.69 -19.02 -15.08
C ALA A 285 -3.12 -17.61 -14.65
N GLY A 286 -3.98 -16.93 -15.40
CA GLY A 286 -4.55 -15.65 -15.02
C GLY A 286 -5.39 -15.73 -13.75
N LEU A 287 -6.30 -16.70 -13.66
CA LEU A 287 -7.12 -16.94 -12.47
C LEU A 287 -6.27 -17.36 -11.27
N GLY A 288 -5.31 -18.27 -11.48
CA GLY A 288 -4.37 -18.68 -10.42
C GLY A 288 -3.56 -17.50 -9.89
N ALA A 289 -3.03 -16.68 -10.80
CA ALA A 289 -2.26 -15.47 -10.43
C ALA A 289 -3.12 -14.40 -9.76
N ALA A 290 -4.40 -14.30 -10.12
CA ALA A 290 -5.35 -13.45 -9.43
C ALA A 290 -5.50 -13.86 -7.95
N GLY A 291 -5.68 -15.15 -7.67
CA GLY A 291 -5.82 -15.66 -6.30
C GLY A 291 -4.55 -15.48 -5.47
N VAL A 292 -3.41 -15.96 -5.99
CA VAL A 292 -2.12 -15.80 -5.30
C VAL A 292 -1.75 -14.34 -5.15
N GLY A 293 -1.92 -13.52 -6.21
CA GLY A 293 -1.64 -12.08 -6.20
C GLY A 293 -2.49 -11.30 -5.20
N ALA A 294 -3.78 -11.64 -5.08
CA ALA A 294 -4.64 -11.06 -4.05
C ALA A 294 -4.15 -11.41 -2.64
N GLY A 295 -3.79 -12.69 -2.40
CA GLY A 295 -3.21 -13.12 -1.13
C GLY A 295 -1.94 -12.35 -0.78
N LEU A 296 -1.00 -12.26 -1.72
CA LEU A 296 0.26 -11.51 -1.52
C LEU A 296 0.02 -10.03 -1.23
N ALA A 297 -0.89 -9.39 -1.98
CA ALA A 297 -1.20 -7.98 -1.79
C ALA A 297 -1.84 -7.71 -0.43
N VAL A 298 -2.73 -8.60 0.05
CA VAL A 298 -3.31 -8.54 1.40
C VAL A 298 -2.23 -8.72 2.46
N ALA A 299 -1.33 -9.70 2.29
CA ALA A 299 -0.23 -9.93 3.23
C ALA A 299 0.70 -8.73 3.33
N GLU A 300 1.09 -8.12 2.20
CA GLU A 300 1.92 -6.90 2.19
C GLU A 300 1.23 -5.72 2.87
N ALA A 301 -0.08 -5.58 2.71
CA ALA A 301 -0.84 -4.49 3.31
C ALA A 301 -1.03 -4.63 4.82
N LEU A 302 -1.15 -5.87 5.33
CA LEU A 302 -1.39 -6.16 6.74
C LEU A 302 -0.10 -6.31 7.56
N PHE A 303 0.95 -6.94 6.98
CA PHE A 303 2.15 -7.35 7.71
C PHE A 303 3.39 -6.62 7.21
N ARG A 304 3.83 -5.60 7.96
CA ARG A 304 5.01 -4.80 7.61
C ARG A 304 6.32 -5.38 8.13
N SER A 305 6.34 -5.90 9.36
CA SER A 305 7.58 -6.30 10.04
C SER A 305 7.96 -7.78 9.84
N TRP A 306 6.98 -8.67 9.67
CA TRP A 306 7.17 -10.12 9.48
C TRP A 306 6.61 -10.56 8.14
N ARG A 307 7.29 -10.18 7.03
CA ARG A 307 6.73 -10.38 5.69
C ARG A 307 6.81 -11.81 5.17
N ARG A 308 7.88 -12.57 5.50
CA ARG A 308 8.17 -13.86 4.84
C ARG A 308 7.08 -14.90 5.06
N LEU A 309 6.73 -15.14 6.32
CA LEU A 309 5.71 -16.12 6.66
C LEU A 309 4.31 -15.73 6.19
N PRO A 310 3.80 -14.51 6.44
CA PRO A 310 2.52 -14.09 5.90
C PRO A 310 2.43 -14.15 4.36
N LEU A 311 3.47 -13.76 3.63
CA LEU A 311 3.45 -13.83 2.16
C LEU A 311 3.35 -15.27 1.68
N ALA A 312 4.09 -16.21 2.29
CA ALA A 312 3.96 -17.62 1.97
C ALA A 312 2.56 -18.16 2.31
N LEU A 313 2.04 -17.86 3.50
CA LEU A 313 0.72 -18.33 3.95
C LEU A 313 -0.43 -17.75 3.10
N PHE A 314 -0.45 -16.46 2.87
CA PHE A 314 -1.51 -15.83 2.08
C PHE A 314 -1.39 -16.17 0.59
N GLY A 315 -0.18 -16.37 0.06
CA GLY A 315 0.03 -16.92 -1.25
C GLY A 315 -0.54 -18.34 -1.38
N ALA A 316 -0.27 -19.20 -0.37
CA ALA A 316 -0.83 -20.54 -0.27
C ALA A 316 -2.36 -20.51 -0.22
N LEU A 317 -2.94 -19.71 0.68
CA LEU A 317 -4.40 -19.59 0.81
C LEU A 317 -5.06 -19.10 -0.50
N GLY A 318 -4.49 -18.08 -1.14
CA GLY A 318 -4.99 -17.58 -2.41
C GLY A 318 -4.92 -18.61 -3.54
N GLY A 319 -3.80 -19.32 -3.66
CA GLY A 319 -3.62 -20.40 -4.65
C GLY A 319 -4.51 -21.59 -4.35
N GLY A 320 -4.61 -22.01 -3.09
CA GLY A 320 -5.45 -23.11 -2.65
C GLY A 320 -6.93 -22.84 -2.89
N PHE A 321 -7.41 -21.63 -2.60
CA PHE A 321 -8.79 -21.23 -2.84
C PHE A 321 -9.15 -21.29 -4.33
N VAL A 322 -8.33 -20.71 -5.21
CA VAL A 322 -8.58 -20.74 -6.64
C VAL A 322 -8.46 -22.16 -7.20
N GLY A 323 -7.47 -22.94 -6.76
CA GLY A 323 -7.31 -24.33 -7.17
C GLY A 323 -8.50 -25.19 -6.76
N ALA A 324 -8.99 -25.04 -5.53
CA ALA A 324 -10.18 -25.75 -5.06
C ALA A 324 -11.45 -25.33 -5.82
N ALA A 325 -11.63 -24.03 -6.06
CA ALA A 325 -12.75 -23.52 -6.84
C ALA A 325 -12.73 -24.01 -8.28
N ALA A 326 -11.56 -23.98 -8.93
CA ALA A 326 -11.39 -24.49 -10.30
C ALA A 326 -11.67 -26.00 -10.38
N HIS A 327 -11.17 -26.78 -9.41
CA HIS A 327 -11.48 -28.22 -9.31
C HIS A 327 -12.98 -28.47 -9.14
N LEU A 328 -13.65 -27.73 -8.26
CA LEU A 328 -15.08 -27.89 -7.99
C LEU A 328 -15.92 -27.59 -9.24
N VAL A 329 -15.63 -26.45 -9.89
CA VAL A 329 -16.32 -26.03 -11.14
C VAL A 329 -16.04 -27.02 -12.26
N GLY A 330 -14.79 -27.44 -12.45
CA GLY A 330 -14.39 -28.43 -13.45
C GLY A 330 -15.12 -29.76 -13.23
N ARG A 331 -15.15 -30.24 -11.98
CA ARG A 331 -15.83 -31.46 -11.61
C ARG A 331 -17.34 -31.40 -11.91
N TRP A 332 -18.04 -30.33 -11.47
CA TRP A 332 -19.45 -30.13 -11.75
C TRP A 332 -19.76 -30.05 -13.24
N THR A 333 -18.91 -29.38 -13.99
CA THR A 333 -19.05 -29.23 -15.45
C THR A 333 -18.95 -30.60 -16.15
N VAL A 334 -17.91 -31.37 -15.84
CA VAL A 334 -17.70 -32.67 -16.48
C VAL A 334 -18.72 -33.70 -16.01
N GLN A 335 -19.06 -33.70 -14.72
CA GLN A 335 -20.12 -34.60 -14.21
C GLN A 335 -21.48 -34.24 -14.81
N GLY A 336 -21.83 -32.95 -14.92
CA GLY A 336 -23.10 -32.50 -15.48
C GLY A 336 -23.23 -32.72 -16.97
N LEU A 337 -22.16 -32.54 -17.74
CA LEU A 337 -22.16 -32.67 -19.19
C LEU A 337 -21.92 -34.11 -19.68
N PHE A 338 -21.07 -34.87 -18.99
CA PHE A 338 -20.57 -36.15 -19.45
C PHE A 338 -20.83 -37.33 -18.49
N GLY A 339 -21.38 -37.06 -17.31
CA GLY A 339 -21.66 -38.11 -16.30
C GLY A 339 -20.41 -38.76 -15.72
N ARG A 340 -19.23 -38.18 -15.85
CA ARG A 340 -17.94 -38.70 -15.37
C ARG A 340 -17.36 -37.88 -14.22
N ASP A 341 -16.60 -38.52 -13.32
CA ASP A 341 -15.93 -37.85 -12.19
C ASP A 341 -14.44 -37.57 -12.51
N LEU A 342 -13.98 -36.37 -12.15
CA LEU A 342 -12.60 -35.92 -12.32
C LEU A 342 -11.76 -36.02 -11.05
N GLN A 343 -12.01 -37.00 -10.19
CA GLN A 343 -11.31 -37.15 -8.91
C GLN A 343 -9.79 -37.08 -8.94
N PRO A 344 -9.06 -37.58 -9.98
CA PRO A 344 -7.61 -37.51 -10.00
C PRO A 344 -7.01 -36.16 -10.39
N VAL A 345 -7.83 -35.21 -10.86
CA VAL A 345 -7.31 -33.90 -11.34
C VAL A 345 -6.91 -33.02 -10.17
N GLY A 346 -5.74 -32.41 -10.24
CA GLY A 346 -5.19 -31.52 -9.22
C GLY A 346 -6.14 -30.35 -8.87
N GLY A 347 -6.02 -29.83 -7.67
CA GLY A 347 -6.93 -28.81 -7.15
C GLY A 347 -6.35 -27.95 -6.04
N GLY A 348 -7.04 -27.89 -4.90
CA GLY A 348 -6.70 -26.98 -3.82
C GLY A 348 -5.32 -27.24 -3.17
N PHE A 349 -4.90 -28.50 -3.06
CA PHE A 349 -3.61 -28.85 -2.47
C PHE A 349 -2.43 -28.37 -3.33
N GLU A 350 -2.47 -28.62 -4.62
CA GLU A 350 -1.46 -28.14 -5.56
C GLU A 350 -1.38 -26.63 -5.57
N GLY A 351 -2.54 -25.97 -5.56
CA GLY A 351 -2.64 -24.51 -5.46
C GLY A 351 -2.03 -23.94 -4.17
N LEU A 352 -2.27 -24.63 -3.02
CA LEU A 352 -1.63 -24.28 -1.74
C LEU A 352 -0.10 -24.34 -1.83
N VAL A 353 0.43 -25.45 -2.34
CA VAL A 353 1.89 -25.69 -2.39
C VAL A 353 2.56 -24.71 -3.35
N VAL A 354 2.06 -24.58 -4.56
CA VAL A 354 2.64 -23.66 -5.57
C VAL A 354 2.46 -22.20 -5.14
N GLY A 355 1.28 -21.80 -4.65
CA GLY A 355 1.00 -20.45 -4.16
C GLY A 355 1.89 -20.07 -2.98
N GLY A 356 2.11 -21.00 -2.04
CA GLY A 356 3.00 -20.82 -0.90
C GLY A 356 4.46 -20.66 -1.30
N ALA A 357 4.93 -21.49 -2.22
CA ALA A 357 6.30 -21.42 -2.74
C ALA A 357 6.54 -20.11 -3.53
N VAL A 358 5.62 -19.72 -4.38
CA VAL A 358 5.65 -18.43 -5.09
C VAL A 358 5.65 -17.25 -4.10
N GLY A 359 4.81 -17.31 -3.06
CA GLY A 359 4.76 -16.31 -1.99
C GLY A 359 6.10 -16.22 -1.22
N LEU A 360 6.72 -17.36 -0.93
CA LEU A 360 8.04 -17.42 -0.28
C LEU A 360 9.14 -16.86 -1.20
N GLY A 361 9.15 -17.27 -2.48
CA GLY A 361 10.09 -16.76 -3.49
C GLY A 361 9.99 -15.25 -3.65
N TYR A 362 8.80 -14.72 -3.75
CA TYR A 362 8.54 -13.28 -3.79
C TYR A 362 9.02 -12.57 -2.52
N ALA A 363 8.77 -13.16 -1.35
CA ALA A 363 9.21 -12.62 -0.05
C ALA A 363 10.75 -12.55 0.09
N LEU A 364 11.45 -13.55 -0.42
CA LEU A 364 12.91 -13.59 -0.40
C LEU A 364 13.55 -12.66 -1.43
N ALA A 365 12.91 -12.55 -2.61
CA ALA A 365 13.38 -11.71 -3.70
C ALA A 365 13.16 -10.21 -3.45
N THR A 366 12.15 -9.84 -2.63
CA THR A 366 11.84 -8.44 -2.32
C THR A 366 12.45 -8.04 -0.98
N PRO A 367 13.40 -7.07 -0.95
CA PRO A 367 13.99 -6.61 0.31
C PRO A 367 12.94 -5.94 1.20
N GLN A 368 13.18 -5.94 2.50
CA GLN A 368 12.39 -5.15 3.44
C GLN A 368 12.51 -3.68 3.05
N SER A 369 11.44 -3.10 2.48
CA SER A 369 11.35 -1.66 2.32
C SER A 369 10.81 -1.09 3.61
N GLU A 370 11.57 -0.22 4.26
CA GLU A 370 11.11 0.58 5.37
C GLU A 370 9.93 1.43 4.89
N GLY A 371 8.72 1.02 5.20
CA GLY A 371 7.52 1.84 5.07
C GLY A 371 6.62 1.69 3.84
N GLY A 372 6.84 0.75 2.91
CA GLY A 372 5.97 0.65 1.72
C GLY A 372 5.92 -0.72 1.04
N LEU A 373 5.01 -0.81 0.07
CA LEU A 373 4.93 -1.93 -0.86
C LEU A 373 6.24 -2.05 -1.64
N ALA A 374 6.78 -3.26 -1.78
CA ALA A 374 7.98 -3.49 -2.58
C ALA A 374 7.72 -3.13 -4.05
N THR A 375 8.43 -2.13 -4.57
CA THR A 375 8.32 -1.68 -5.96
C THR A 375 9.69 -1.70 -6.63
N PRO A 376 10.24 -2.90 -6.97
CA PRO A 376 11.49 -3.01 -7.67
C PRO A 376 11.38 -2.36 -9.06
N GLN A 377 12.49 -1.77 -9.55
CA GLN A 377 12.57 -1.10 -10.85
C GLN A 377 13.69 -1.69 -11.69
N GLY A 378 13.57 -1.62 -13.03
CA GLY A 378 14.60 -2.05 -13.96
C GLY A 378 14.98 -3.51 -13.82
N ALA A 379 16.27 -3.83 -13.84
CA ALA A 379 16.81 -5.19 -13.76
C ALA A 379 16.36 -5.95 -12.51
N ARG A 380 16.21 -5.27 -11.38
CA ARG A 380 15.75 -5.88 -10.13
C ARG A 380 14.34 -6.45 -10.19
N ARG A 381 13.48 -5.89 -11.05
CA ARG A 381 12.14 -6.43 -11.31
C ARG A 381 12.22 -7.79 -11.98
N LEU A 382 13.14 -7.94 -12.93
CA LEU A 382 13.40 -9.22 -13.60
C LEU A 382 13.98 -10.25 -12.62
N GLU A 383 14.91 -9.86 -11.76
CA GLU A 383 15.46 -10.73 -10.72
C GLU A 383 14.37 -11.27 -9.78
N VAL A 384 13.47 -10.40 -9.33
CA VAL A 384 12.32 -10.80 -8.50
C VAL A 384 11.45 -11.80 -9.24
N ALA A 385 11.13 -11.54 -10.51
CA ALA A 385 10.31 -12.43 -11.30
C ALA A 385 10.97 -13.80 -11.52
N VAL A 386 12.27 -13.83 -11.85
CA VAL A 386 13.04 -15.07 -12.04
C VAL A 386 13.12 -15.88 -10.74
N LEU A 387 13.50 -15.26 -9.63
CA LEU A 387 13.57 -15.96 -8.34
C LEU A 387 12.22 -16.52 -7.92
N THR A 388 11.17 -15.74 -8.06
CA THR A 388 9.81 -16.19 -7.75
C THR A 388 9.38 -17.34 -8.66
N GLY A 389 9.73 -17.27 -9.95
CA GLY A 389 9.50 -18.35 -10.91
C GLY A 389 10.24 -19.63 -10.55
N LEU A 390 11.51 -19.55 -10.10
CA LEU A 390 12.29 -20.71 -9.68
C LEU A 390 11.69 -21.42 -8.46
N PHE A 391 11.14 -20.67 -7.48
CA PHE A 391 10.40 -21.26 -6.36
C PHE A 391 9.12 -21.95 -6.83
N GLY A 392 8.38 -21.35 -7.75
CA GLY A 392 7.22 -21.96 -8.39
C GLY A 392 7.60 -23.24 -9.16
N ALA A 393 8.70 -23.20 -9.91
CA ALA A 393 9.23 -24.36 -10.64
C ALA A 393 9.59 -25.51 -9.70
N ALA A 394 10.32 -25.23 -8.62
CA ALA A 394 10.72 -26.25 -7.65
C ALA A 394 9.52 -26.93 -6.99
N ALA A 395 8.52 -26.15 -6.58
CA ALA A 395 7.30 -26.68 -5.98
C ALA A 395 6.49 -27.52 -6.98
N ALA A 396 6.29 -27.05 -8.19
CA ALA A 396 5.52 -27.76 -9.20
C ALA A 396 6.25 -29.03 -9.68
N ALA A 397 7.58 -28.98 -9.83
CA ALA A 397 8.40 -30.16 -10.13
C ALA A 397 8.31 -31.22 -9.01
N THR A 398 8.34 -30.80 -7.75
CA THR A 398 8.18 -31.72 -6.59
C THR A 398 6.80 -32.37 -6.59
N LEU A 399 5.73 -31.58 -6.80
CA LEU A 399 4.37 -32.11 -6.93
C LEU A 399 4.26 -33.12 -8.09
N ALA A 400 4.80 -32.79 -9.25
CA ALA A 400 4.82 -33.68 -10.41
C ALA A 400 5.60 -34.98 -10.15
N ALA A 401 6.72 -34.92 -9.42
CA ALA A 401 7.50 -36.08 -8.99
C ALA A 401 6.72 -37.02 -8.06
N THR A 402 5.86 -36.46 -7.19
CA THR A 402 5.00 -37.23 -6.29
C THR A 402 3.72 -37.75 -6.93
N GLY A 403 3.52 -37.48 -8.22
CA GLY A 403 2.40 -37.98 -9.00
C GLY A 403 1.17 -37.08 -9.05
N SER A 404 1.25 -35.84 -8.53
CA SER A 404 0.18 -34.85 -8.69
C SER A 404 0.03 -34.45 -10.15
N LEU A 405 -1.21 -34.41 -10.63
CA LEU A 405 -1.54 -34.00 -11.99
C LEU A 405 -1.64 -32.47 -12.05
N LEU A 406 -0.61 -31.82 -12.56
CA LEU A 406 -0.61 -30.40 -12.87
C LEU A 406 -1.17 -30.13 -14.27
N GLY A 407 -1.25 -28.88 -14.72
CA GLY A 407 -1.94 -28.42 -15.92
C GLY A 407 -1.90 -29.37 -17.12
N ALA A 408 -0.74 -29.54 -17.78
CA ALA A 408 -0.63 -30.37 -18.97
C ALA A 408 -0.89 -31.88 -18.66
N MET A 409 -0.47 -32.38 -17.51
CA MET A 409 -0.76 -33.77 -17.13
C MET A 409 -2.21 -34.01 -16.81
N SER A 410 -2.91 -33.02 -16.27
CA SER A 410 -4.38 -33.07 -16.08
C SER A 410 -5.12 -33.10 -17.42
N LEU A 411 -4.64 -32.32 -18.38
CA LEU A 411 -5.19 -32.34 -19.74
C LEU A 411 -4.94 -33.68 -20.44
N ASP A 412 -3.75 -34.25 -20.35
CA ASP A 412 -3.40 -35.56 -20.90
C ASP A 412 -4.27 -36.67 -20.30
N PHE A 413 -4.43 -36.65 -18.96
CA PHE A 413 -5.34 -37.58 -18.26
C PHE A 413 -6.78 -37.49 -18.76
N MET A 414 -7.30 -36.24 -18.91
CA MET A 414 -8.65 -36.03 -19.42
C MET A 414 -8.76 -36.48 -20.89
N ALA A 415 -7.77 -36.17 -21.72
CA ALA A 415 -7.74 -36.57 -23.12
C ALA A 415 -7.81 -38.09 -23.29
N HIS A 416 -7.08 -38.84 -22.49
CA HIS A 416 -7.13 -40.33 -22.51
C HIS A 416 -8.47 -40.88 -22.01
N ALA A 417 -9.23 -40.13 -21.20
CA ALA A 417 -10.56 -40.55 -20.76
C ALA A 417 -11.65 -40.46 -21.85
N TYR A 418 -11.36 -39.75 -22.97
CA TYR A 418 -12.31 -39.53 -24.07
C TYR A 418 -11.83 -40.20 -25.36
N PRO A 419 -12.53 -41.20 -25.89
CA PRO A 419 -12.20 -41.83 -27.16
C PRO A 419 -12.22 -40.81 -28.30
N GLY A 420 -11.17 -40.81 -29.11
CA GLY A 420 -11.05 -39.90 -30.27
C GLY A 420 -10.29 -38.60 -29.95
N SER A 421 -9.83 -38.40 -28.73
CA SER A 421 -8.93 -37.27 -28.41
C SER A 421 -7.60 -37.44 -29.15
N GLN A 422 -7.15 -36.33 -29.81
CA GLN A 422 -5.87 -36.27 -30.51
C GLN A 422 -4.78 -35.58 -29.70
N VAL A 423 -5.09 -35.18 -28.49
CA VAL A 423 -4.15 -34.50 -27.58
C VAL A 423 -3.48 -35.56 -26.70
N SER A 424 -2.16 -35.67 -26.81
CA SER A 424 -1.30 -36.51 -25.95
C SER A 424 -0.02 -35.79 -25.64
N VAL A 425 0.54 -36.02 -24.44
CA VAL A 425 1.84 -35.50 -24.02
C VAL A 425 3.01 -36.41 -24.50
N ASP A 426 2.71 -37.56 -25.13
CA ASP A 426 3.72 -38.48 -25.68
C ASP A 426 4.76 -37.82 -26.60
N PRO A 427 4.42 -36.86 -27.50
CA PRO A 427 5.42 -36.18 -28.32
C PRO A 427 6.49 -35.44 -27.48
N LEU A 428 6.08 -34.84 -26.36
CA LEU A 428 7.03 -34.19 -25.41
C LEU A 428 7.89 -35.22 -24.67
N ALA A 429 7.31 -36.34 -24.26
CA ALA A 429 8.05 -37.44 -23.63
C ALA A 429 9.14 -38.00 -24.58
N ARG A 430 8.81 -38.19 -25.86
CA ARG A 430 9.74 -38.66 -26.88
C ARG A 430 10.87 -37.65 -27.13
N LEU A 431 10.64 -36.36 -27.07
CA LEU A 431 11.70 -35.32 -27.16
C LEU A 431 12.73 -35.43 -26.03
N ILE A 432 12.33 -35.97 -24.88
CA ILE A 432 13.16 -36.13 -23.68
C ILE A 432 13.78 -37.56 -23.62
N GLY A 433 13.39 -38.44 -24.56
CA GLY A 433 13.85 -39.82 -24.63
C GLY A 433 13.01 -40.85 -23.85
N GLU A 434 11.82 -40.45 -23.38
CA GLU A 434 10.85 -41.36 -22.76
C GLU A 434 9.81 -41.81 -23.79
N ALA A 435 9.48 -43.10 -23.82
CA ALA A 435 8.47 -43.62 -24.77
C ALA A 435 7.05 -43.16 -24.45
N THR A 436 6.77 -43.02 -23.16
CA THR A 436 5.52 -42.48 -22.59
C THR A 436 5.85 -41.50 -21.46
N PRO A 437 4.92 -40.62 -21.07
CA PRO A 437 5.20 -39.60 -20.04
C PRO A 437 5.60 -40.23 -18.69
N GLY A 438 6.93 -40.33 -18.47
CA GLY A 438 7.54 -40.84 -17.26
C GLY A 438 7.74 -39.74 -16.21
N MET A 439 8.56 -40.03 -15.21
CA MET A 439 8.85 -39.09 -14.12
C MET A 439 9.58 -37.83 -14.62
N LEU A 440 10.56 -38.00 -15.52
CA LEU A 440 11.32 -36.87 -16.05
C LEU A 440 10.45 -35.90 -16.84
N THR A 441 9.59 -36.45 -17.73
CA THR A 441 8.62 -35.64 -18.49
C THR A 441 7.72 -34.84 -17.56
N ARG A 442 7.13 -35.49 -16.54
CA ARG A 442 6.24 -34.83 -15.57
C ARG A 442 6.93 -33.72 -14.81
N VAL A 443 8.15 -33.95 -14.33
CA VAL A 443 8.96 -32.97 -13.57
C VAL A 443 9.33 -31.77 -14.44
N LEU A 444 9.76 -32.01 -15.68
CA LEU A 444 10.14 -30.90 -16.58
C LEU A 444 8.95 -30.05 -17.02
N ILE A 445 7.82 -30.67 -17.34
CA ILE A 445 6.60 -29.95 -17.71
C ILE A 445 6.05 -29.19 -16.51
N GLY A 446 5.85 -29.86 -15.37
CA GLY A 446 5.36 -29.21 -14.16
C GLY A 446 6.28 -28.10 -13.67
N GLY A 447 7.60 -28.32 -13.68
CA GLY A 447 8.59 -27.30 -13.36
C GLY A 447 8.51 -26.08 -14.30
N GLY A 448 8.35 -26.33 -15.61
CA GLY A 448 8.11 -25.28 -16.61
C GLY A 448 6.85 -24.48 -16.32
N GLU A 449 5.73 -25.14 -16.06
CA GLU A 449 4.46 -24.49 -15.70
C GLU A 449 4.61 -23.61 -14.47
N GLY A 450 5.24 -24.14 -13.39
CA GLY A 450 5.51 -23.38 -12.17
C GLY A 450 6.43 -22.19 -12.37
N LEU A 451 7.44 -22.34 -13.25
CA LEU A 451 8.37 -21.26 -13.63
C LEU A 451 7.63 -20.10 -14.29
N PHE A 452 6.90 -20.39 -15.37
CA PHE A 452 6.13 -19.36 -16.11
C PHE A 452 5.09 -18.71 -15.23
N PHE A 453 4.38 -19.50 -14.43
CA PHE A 453 3.38 -18.99 -13.50
C PHE A 453 3.96 -18.01 -12.46
N GLY A 454 4.98 -18.42 -11.72
CA GLY A 454 5.63 -17.61 -10.70
C GLY A 454 6.30 -16.36 -11.28
N PHE A 455 6.97 -16.51 -12.44
CA PHE A 455 7.59 -15.40 -13.18
C PHE A 455 6.53 -14.36 -13.61
N GLY A 456 5.49 -14.81 -14.29
CA GLY A 456 4.44 -13.94 -14.81
C GLY A 456 3.70 -13.19 -13.70
N LEU A 457 3.32 -13.89 -12.62
CA LEU A 457 2.69 -13.31 -11.46
C LEU A 457 3.58 -12.22 -10.83
N ALA A 458 4.85 -12.51 -10.53
CA ALA A 458 5.74 -11.57 -9.88
C ALA A 458 6.08 -10.38 -10.79
N TYR A 459 6.24 -10.62 -12.09
CA TYR A 459 6.45 -9.56 -13.08
C TYR A 459 5.24 -8.64 -13.19
N GLY A 460 4.04 -9.18 -13.16
CA GLY A 460 2.79 -8.42 -13.10
C GLY A 460 2.67 -7.64 -11.80
N LEU A 461 2.82 -8.30 -10.65
CA LEU A 461 2.68 -7.71 -9.32
C LEU A 461 3.65 -6.52 -9.07
N THR A 462 4.81 -6.54 -9.70
CA THR A 462 5.80 -5.46 -9.63
C THR A 462 5.62 -4.38 -10.70
N HIS A 463 4.59 -4.47 -11.54
CA HIS A 463 4.26 -3.42 -12.51
C HIS A 463 3.62 -2.23 -11.81
N ARG A 464 4.11 -1.01 -12.11
CA ARG A 464 3.43 0.23 -11.72
C ARG A 464 2.56 0.67 -12.90
N PRO A 465 1.26 0.83 -12.73
CA PRO A 465 0.50 1.62 -13.68
C PRO A 465 1.05 3.05 -13.64
N ARG A 466 1.20 3.65 -14.80
CA ARG A 466 1.64 5.05 -14.96
C ARG A 466 0.53 6.00 -14.55
#